data_47ee6b8d4df5db08993d24e738a18092
#
_entry.id   47ee6b8d4df5db08993d24e738a18092
#
_cell.length_a   1.000
_cell.length_b   1.000
_cell.length_c   1.000
_cell.angle_alpha   90.00
_cell.angle_beta   90.00
_cell.angle_gamma   90.00
#
_symmetry.space_group_name_H-M   'P 1'
#
loop_
_entity.id
_entity.type
_entity.pdbx_description
1 polymer ?
#
loop_
_entity_poly.entity_id
_entity_poly.type
_entity_poly.pdbx_seq_one_letter_code
_entity_poly.pdbx_strand_id
1 'polypeptide(L)'
;MIYQQSNLSFVSEKIPDNLYRDLLAYTRKRRGDETWNYNTRLAGALEQQSSLSEWKHECPGFEDYVVDLSRDLWNEVYETCPWDFQETRDVSPFIKLRNLWVNYQRQNEYNPVHTHSGIVSFVIFVDIPYGAEERTTHRSNGAFQLEAEVLPVDKSWNGVILMFPSTTKHAV
;
A
#
# COMPACT_ATOMS: atom_id res chain seq x y z
N MET A 1 6.21 8.36 10.10
CA MET A 1 6.10 9.86 10.07
C MET A 1 4.83 10.21 9.32
N ILE A 2 3.93 10.96 9.93
CA ILE A 2 2.65 11.36 9.35
C ILE A 2 2.86 12.66 8.57
N TYR A 3 2.39 12.71 7.34
CA TYR A 3 2.47 13.90 6.48
C TYR A 3 1.07 14.46 6.26
N GLN A 4 0.92 15.76 6.47
CA GLN A 4 -0.25 16.52 6.05
C GLN A 4 0.15 17.45 4.91
N GLN A 5 -0.41 17.23 3.73
CA GLN A 5 -0.20 18.12 2.60
C GLN A 5 -1.58 18.50 2.03
N SER A 6 -1.93 19.78 2.12
CA SER A 6 -3.27 20.32 1.79
C SER A 6 -4.40 19.63 2.61
N ASN A 7 -5.17 18.73 2.10
CA ASN A 7 -6.22 17.98 2.81
C ASN A 7 -5.95 16.47 2.80
N LEU A 8 -4.71 16.06 2.51
CA LEU A 8 -4.30 14.67 2.44
C LEU A 8 -3.45 14.31 3.65
N SER A 9 -3.92 13.37 4.46
CA SER A 9 -3.15 12.76 5.54
C SER A 9 -2.69 11.37 5.11
N PHE A 10 -1.40 11.09 5.24
CA PHE A 10 -0.83 9.77 4.97
C PHE A 10 0.39 9.50 5.85
N VAL A 11 0.66 8.23 6.08
CA VAL A 11 1.88 7.77 6.73
C VAL A 11 2.86 7.29 5.67
N SER A 12 4.13 7.67 5.82
CA SER A 12 5.23 7.13 5.02
C SER A 12 6.39 6.77 5.92
N GLU A 13 6.76 5.49 5.96
CA GLU A 13 7.92 5.04 6.73
C GLU A 13 8.50 3.74 6.19
N LYS A 14 9.72 3.40 6.62
CA LYS A 14 10.31 2.09 6.39
C LYS A 14 9.69 1.07 7.34
N ILE A 15 9.20 -0.04 6.81
CA ILE A 15 8.78 -1.16 7.64
C ILE A 15 9.99 -1.82 8.31
N PRO A 16 9.83 -2.47 9.46
CA PRO A 16 10.92 -3.18 10.14
C PRO A 16 11.61 -4.18 9.22
N ASP A 17 12.94 -4.27 9.28
CA ASP A 17 13.76 -5.09 8.37
C ASP A 17 13.39 -6.57 8.36
N ASN A 18 12.98 -7.12 9.50
CA ASN A 18 12.50 -8.50 9.58
C ASN A 18 11.19 -8.69 8.80
N LEU A 19 10.22 -7.77 8.96
CA LEU A 19 8.94 -7.83 8.22
C LEU A 19 9.14 -7.60 6.72
N TYR A 20 10.05 -6.68 6.34
CA TYR A 20 10.39 -6.46 4.95
C TYR A 20 10.98 -7.72 4.30
N ARG A 21 11.91 -8.37 4.98
CA ARG A 21 12.56 -9.60 4.48
C ARG A 21 11.56 -10.74 4.31
N ASP A 22 10.68 -10.93 5.28
CA ASP A 22 9.64 -11.96 5.24
C ASP A 22 8.63 -11.67 4.12
N LEU A 23 8.19 -10.42 3.98
CA LEU A 23 7.28 -10.00 2.91
C LEU A 23 7.92 -10.16 1.52
N LEU A 24 9.20 -9.79 1.36
CA LEU A 24 9.94 -9.98 0.11
C LEU A 24 10.06 -11.48 -0.26
N ALA A 25 10.37 -12.32 0.70
CA ALA A 25 10.42 -13.77 0.49
C ALA A 25 9.05 -14.33 0.10
N TYR A 26 8.01 -13.89 0.79
CA TYR A 26 6.64 -14.32 0.53
C TYR A 26 6.15 -13.89 -0.86
N THR A 27 6.37 -12.64 -1.24
CA THR A 27 5.99 -12.17 -2.58
C THR A 27 6.75 -12.91 -3.68
N ARG A 28 8.06 -13.17 -3.50
CA ARG A 28 8.86 -13.94 -4.46
C ARG A 28 8.37 -15.38 -4.61
N LYS A 29 7.96 -16.02 -3.51
CA LYS A 29 7.36 -17.37 -3.50
C LYS A 29 6.05 -17.44 -4.31
N ARG A 30 5.27 -16.35 -4.35
CA ARG A 30 3.99 -16.27 -5.07
C ARG A 30 4.13 -15.91 -6.54
N ARG A 31 5.29 -15.44 -6.96
CA ARG A 31 5.53 -15.03 -8.34
C ARG A 31 5.46 -16.23 -9.29
N GLY A 32 4.56 -16.14 -10.30
CA GLY A 32 4.34 -17.22 -11.28
C GLY A 32 3.46 -18.37 -10.78
N ASP A 33 2.93 -18.31 -9.54
CA ASP A 33 2.03 -19.32 -9.01
C ASP A 33 0.56 -18.93 -9.28
N GLU A 34 -0.01 -19.52 -10.33
CA GLU A 34 -1.38 -19.28 -10.77
C GLU A 34 -2.45 -19.71 -9.74
N THR A 35 -2.11 -20.55 -8.78
CA THR A 35 -3.02 -20.98 -7.71
C THR A 35 -3.54 -19.79 -6.89
N TRP A 36 -2.73 -18.72 -6.80
CA TRP A 36 -3.00 -17.52 -6.03
C TRP A 36 -3.42 -16.33 -6.87
N ASN A 37 -3.79 -16.54 -8.13
CA ASN A 37 -4.21 -15.47 -9.04
C ASN A 37 -5.37 -14.66 -8.46
N TYR A 38 -5.20 -13.33 -8.46
CA TYR A 38 -6.15 -12.38 -7.90
C TYR A 38 -6.68 -11.37 -8.91
N ASN A 39 -6.28 -11.47 -10.17
CA ASN A 39 -6.56 -10.52 -11.24
C ASN A 39 -8.05 -10.19 -11.41
N THR A 40 -8.92 -11.20 -11.29
CA THR A 40 -10.37 -11.02 -11.48
C THR A 40 -11.04 -10.16 -10.40
N ARG A 41 -10.32 -9.82 -9.34
CA ARG A 41 -10.82 -9.03 -8.20
C ARG A 41 -10.30 -7.60 -8.17
N LEU A 42 -9.39 -7.26 -9.09
CA LEU A 42 -8.67 -5.98 -9.09
C LEU A 42 -8.88 -5.26 -10.43
N ALA A 43 -8.77 -3.94 -10.42
CA ALA A 43 -9.00 -3.09 -11.59
C ALA A 43 -7.77 -2.92 -12.48
N GLY A 44 -6.61 -3.40 -12.05
CA GLY A 44 -5.33 -3.18 -12.74
C GLY A 44 -5.26 -3.87 -14.10
N ALA A 45 -4.61 -3.21 -15.05
CA ALA A 45 -4.18 -3.80 -16.32
C ALA A 45 -2.82 -4.48 -16.14
N LEU A 46 -2.78 -5.52 -15.29
CA LEU A 46 -1.60 -6.24 -14.85
C LEU A 46 -1.74 -7.71 -15.24
N GLU A 47 -0.66 -8.30 -15.77
CA GLU A 47 -0.65 -9.71 -16.15
C GLU A 47 -0.71 -10.61 -14.92
N GLN A 48 -0.03 -10.23 -13.84
CA GLN A 48 0.01 -11.03 -12.63
C GLN A 48 -0.22 -10.22 -11.36
N GLN A 49 -1.25 -10.63 -10.62
CA GLN A 49 -1.54 -10.18 -9.27
C GLN A 49 -1.84 -11.42 -8.41
N SER A 50 -1.22 -11.54 -7.26
CA SER A 50 -1.38 -12.74 -6.43
C SER A 50 -1.87 -12.41 -5.02
N SER A 51 -2.79 -13.24 -4.50
CA SER A 51 -3.24 -13.14 -3.12
C SER A 51 -2.12 -13.48 -2.15
N LEU A 52 -2.02 -12.72 -1.07
CA LEU A 52 -1.12 -12.96 0.05
C LEU A 52 -1.91 -13.34 1.32
N SER A 53 -2.95 -14.17 1.20
CA SER A 53 -3.88 -14.49 2.29
C SER A 53 -3.26 -15.28 3.46
N GLU A 54 -2.06 -15.84 3.28
CA GLU A 54 -1.34 -16.59 4.32
C GLU A 54 -0.34 -15.70 5.12
N TRP A 55 -0.53 -14.36 5.12
CA TRP A 55 0.39 -13.43 5.79
C TRP A 55 0.66 -13.74 7.26
N LYS A 56 -0.32 -14.29 7.98
CA LYS A 56 -0.15 -14.68 9.40
C LYS A 56 0.92 -15.74 9.60
N HIS A 57 1.07 -16.63 8.63
CA HIS A 57 2.06 -17.69 8.64
C HIS A 57 3.39 -17.25 8.00
N GLU A 58 3.33 -16.60 6.85
CA GLU A 58 4.48 -16.26 6.05
C GLU A 58 5.21 -14.98 6.55
N CYS A 59 4.49 -14.07 7.21
CA CYS A 59 5.01 -12.81 7.74
C CYS A 59 4.51 -12.58 9.18
N PRO A 60 4.98 -13.32 10.18
CA PRO A 60 4.54 -13.17 11.57
C PRO A 60 4.74 -11.74 12.09
N GLY A 61 3.71 -11.17 12.75
CA GLY A 61 3.73 -9.80 13.27
C GLY A 61 3.40 -8.72 12.24
N PHE A 62 3.27 -9.05 10.96
CA PHE A 62 2.94 -8.06 9.92
C PHE A 62 1.55 -7.46 10.13
N GLU A 63 0.54 -8.27 10.47
CA GLU A 63 -0.82 -7.77 10.73
C GLU A 63 -0.82 -6.82 11.93
N ASP A 64 -0.15 -7.16 13.02
CA ASP A 64 -0.08 -6.30 14.21
C ASP A 64 0.57 -4.95 13.87
N TYR A 65 1.68 -4.96 13.15
CA TYR A 65 2.36 -3.75 12.69
C TYR A 65 1.45 -2.84 11.85
N VAL A 66 0.77 -3.38 10.82
CA VAL A 66 -0.10 -2.54 9.96
C VAL A 66 -1.37 -2.08 10.68
N VAL A 67 -1.86 -2.85 11.65
CA VAL A 67 -3.01 -2.48 12.49
C VAL A 67 -2.64 -1.32 13.42
N ASP A 68 -1.48 -1.40 14.07
CA ASP A 68 -1.01 -0.31 14.95
C ASP A 68 -0.78 0.98 14.17
N LEU A 69 -0.12 0.88 13.01
CA LEU A 69 0.09 2.04 12.12
C LEU A 69 -1.24 2.62 11.60
N SER A 70 -2.24 1.75 11.36
CA SER A 70 -3.58 2.18 10.96
C SER A 70 -4.31 2.95 12.06
N ARG A 71 -4.11 2.58 13.33
CA ARG A 71 -4.66 3.30 14.48
C ARG A 71 -4.05 4.69 14.60
N ASP A 72 -2.74 4.79 14.41
CA ASP A 72 -2.03 6.08 14.46
C ASP A 72 -2.56 7.03 13.38
N LEU A 73 -2.67 6.56 12.12
CA LEU A 73 -3.24 7.36 11.04
C LEU A 73 -4.70 7.72 11.31
N TRP A 74 -5.48 6.77 11.82
CA TRP A 74 -6.89 6.99 12.15
C TRP A 74 -7.05 8.10 13.18
N ASN A 75 -6.32 8.04 14.26
CA ASN A 75 -6.37 9.04 15.31
C ASN A 75 -6.02 10.43 14.79
N GLU A 76 -4.99 10.53 13.93
CA GLU A 76 -4.58 11.80 13.32
C GLU A 76 -5.64 12.37 12.38
N VAL A 77 -6.24 11.54 11.52
CA VAL A 77 -7.27 11.96 10.55
C VAL A 77 -8.53 12.43 11.26
N TYR A 78 -8.94 11.76 12.33
CA TYR A 78 -10.19 12.07 13.03
C TYR A 78 -10.06 13.15 14.08
N GLU A 79 -8.89 13.39 14.65
CA GLU A 79 -8.64 14.57 15.47
C GLU A 79 -8.75 15.87 14.67
N THR A 80 -8.45 15.79 13.37
CA THR A 80 -8.47 16.94 12.46
C THR A 80 -9.77 17.10 11.66
N CYS A 81 -10.66 16.09 11.64
CA CYS A 81 -11.89 16.10 10.84
C CYS A 81 -13.13 16.41 11.72
N PRO A 82 -13.72 17.64 11.62
CA PRO A 82 -14.70 18.13 12.60
C PRO A 82 -16.13 17.59 12.47
N TRP A 83 -16.51 16.87 11.42
CA TRP A 83 -17.91 16.90 11.03
C TRP A 83 -18.74 15.65 11.17
N ASP A 84 -18.26 14.42 11.02
CA ASP A 84 -19.22 13.31 10.91
C ASP A 84 -18.87 11.98 11.60
N PHE A 85 -17.82 11.91 12.41
CA PHE A 85 -17.34 10.61 12.89
C PHE A 85 -17.21 10.48 14.42
N GLN A 86 -17.88 11.32 15.19
CA GLN A 86 -17.88 11.17 16.66
C GLN A 86 -18.45 9.82 17.12
N GLU A 87 -19.32 9.21 16.32
CA GLU A 87 -19.88 7.87 16.59
C GLU A 87 -18.91 6.73 16.30
N THR A 88 -17.82 6.99 15.56
CA THR A 88 -16.87 5.94 15.11
C THR A 88 -15.53 5.94 15.85
N ARG A 89 -15.33 6.81 16.86
CA ARG A 89 -14.12 6.80 17.70
C ARG A 89 -13.87 5.46 18.40
N ASP A 90 -14.94 4.69 18.63
CA ASP A 90 -14.87 3.36 19.24
C ASP A 90 -14.50 2.23 18.24
N VAL A 91 -14.31 2.51 16.94
CA VAL A 91 -13.96 1.47 15.95
C VAL A 91 -12.48 1.12 15.90
N SER A 92 -11.60 1.98 16.43
CA SER A 92 -10.15 1.75 16.48
C SER A 92 -9.75 0.36 17.03
N PRO A 93 -10.38 -0.17 18.09
CA PRO A 93 -10.03 -1.50 18.61
C PRO A 93 -10.42 -2.67 17.68
N PHE A 94 -11.25 -2.43 16.66
CA PHE A 94 -11.72 -3.46 15.73
C PHE A 94 -11.03 -3.45 14.36
N ILE A 95 -10.00 -2.61 14.17
CA ILE A 95 -9.22 -2.60 12.93
C ILE A 95 -8.50 -3.94 12.79
N LYS A 96 -8.61 -4.54 11.60
CA LYS A 96 -7.90 -5.76 11.22
C LYS A 96 -7.51 -5.72 9.76
N LEU A 97 -6.45 -6.42 9.40
CA LEU A 97 -6.08 -6.63 8.01
C LEU A 97 -7.11 -7.52 7.32
N ARG A 98 -7.75 -7.00 6.28
CA ARG A 98 -8.83 -7.69 5.56
C ARG A 98 -8.33 -8.43 4.34
N ASN A 99 -7.53 -7.76 3.53
CA ASN A 99 -7.00 -8.29 2.28
C ASN A 99 -5.55 -7.84 2.11
N LEU A 100 -4.74 -8.72 1.56
CA LEU A 100 -3.37 -8.43 1.13
C LEU A 100 -3.13 -9.12 -0.21
N TRP A 101 -2.53 -8.41 -1.15
CA TRP A 101 -2.12 -8.96 -2.45
C TRP A 101 -0.86 -8.28 -2.93
N VAL A 102 -0.20 -8.85 -3.94
CA VAL A 102 0.98 -8.28 -4.60
C VAL A 102 0.71 -8.08 -6.09
N ASN A 103 1.18 -6.95 -6.60
CA ASN A 103 1.20 -6.60 -8.01
C ASN A 103 2.62 -6.81 -8.55
N TYR A 104 2.77 -7.67 -9.59
CA TYR A 104 4.04 -7.85 -10.30
C TYR A 104 4.01 -7.05 -11.58
N GLN A 105 4.15 -5.74 -11.44
CA GLN A 105 4.00 -4.79 -12.52
C GLN A 105 5.19 -4.84 -13.49
N ARG A 106 4.90 -4.96 -14.78
CA ARG A 106 5.84 -4.93 -15.88
C ARG A 106 5.79 -3.59 -16.62
N GLN A 107 6.69 -3.41 -17.55
CA GLN A 107 6.68 -2.24 -18.44
C GLN A 107 5.34 -2.16 -19.20
N ASN A 108 4.76 -0.96 -19.25
CA ASN A 108 3.46 -0.64 -19.86
C ASN A 108 2.22 -1.21 -19.14
N GLU A 109 2.38 -1.86 -18.02
CA GLU A 109 1.28 -2.21 -17.15
C GLU A 109 0.98 -1.07 -16.17
N TYR A 110 -0.28 -0.94 -15.79
CA TYR A 110 -0.70 0.12 -14.88
C TYR A 110 -1.90 -0.31 -14.04
N ASN A 111 -2.05 0.34 -12.92
CA ASN A 111 -3.23 0.28 -12.09
C ASN A 111 -3.96 1.62 -12.21
N PRO A 112 -5.19 1.68 -12.81
CA PRO A 112 -5.89 2.93 -13.04
C PRO A 112 -6.25 3.62 -11.73
N VAL A 113 -6.63 4.90 -11.79
CA VAL A 113 -7.11 5.63 -10.61
C VAL A 113 -8.31 4.91 -10.01
N HIS A 114 -8.19 4.54 -8.73
CA HIS A 114 -9.22 3.83 -7.98
C HIS A 114 -9.17 4.16 -6.49
N THR A 115 -10.14 3.64 -5.75
CA THR A 115 -10.24 3.67 -4.29
C THR A 115 -10.52 2.27 -3.77
N HIS A 116 -10.44 2.06 -2.47
CA HIS A 116 -10.77 0.78 -1.85
C HIS A 116 -11.94 0.92 -0.86
N SER A 117 -12.56 -0.22 -0.58
CA SER A 117 -13.46 -0.37 0.56
C SER A 117 -12.65 -0.55 1.85
N GLY A 118 -13.20 -0.12 2.98
CA GLY A 118 -12.53 -0.19 4.28
C GLY A 118 -12.23 1.19 4.83
N ILE A 119 -11.42 1.25 5.85
CA ILE A 119 -11.10 2.47 6.58
C ILE A 119 -9.78 3.04 6.10
N VAL A 120 -8.76 2.18 6.06
CA VAL A 120 -7.38 2.50 5.69
C VAL A 120 -6.91 1.54 4.61
N SER A 121 -6.15 2.05 3.67
CA SER A 121 -5.42 1.29 2.65
C SER A 121 -3.94 1.60 2.73
N PHE A 122 -3.11 0.68 2.26
CA PHE A 122 -1.68 0.90 2.17
C PHE A 122 -1.08 0.25 0.93
N VAL A 123 0.08 0.77 0.53
CA VAL A 123 0.96 0.19 -0.48
C VAL A 123 2.34 0.03 0.13
N ILE A 124 2.98 -1.12 -0.10
CA ILE A 124 4.37 -1.36 0.25
C ILE A 124 5.15 -1.60 -1.04
N PHE A 125 6.21 -0.82 -1.24
CA PHE A 125 7.13 -1.01 -2.35
C PHE A 125 8.12 -2.12 -1.98
N VAL A 126 7.90 -3.33 -2.50
CA VAL A 126 8.64 -4.51 -2.06
C VAL A 126 9.92 -4.74 -2.85
N ASP A 127 9.86 -4.61 -4.18
CA ASP A 127 11.00 -4.95 -5.05
C ASP A 127 10.97 -4.10 -6.32
N ILE A 128 11.38 -2.82 -6.20
CA ILE A 128 11.55 -1.93 -7.34
C ILE A 128 12.99 -2.09 -7.83
N PRO A 129 13.20 -2.55 -9.08
CA PRO A 129 14.53 -2.90 -9.56
C PRO A 129 15.36 -1.72 -10.08
N TYR A 130 14.74 -0.56 -10.36
CA TYR A 130 15.39 0.57 -11.02
C TYR A 130 15.68 1.74 -10.07
N GLY A 131 16.71 2.51 -10.37
CA GLY A 131 17.02 3.79 -9.73
C GLY A 131 16.38 4.99 -10.44
N ALA A 132 16.40 6.14 -9.80
CA ALA A 132 15.88 7.39 -10.37
C ALA A 132 16.59 7.76 -11.69
N GLU A 133 17.87 7.46 -11.79
CA GLU A 133 18.73 7.70 -12.96
C GLU A 133 18.38 6.84 -14.18
N GLU A 134 17.70 5.72 -13.99
CA GLU A 134 17.29 4.81 -15.06
C GLU A 134 15.98 5.21 -15.73
N ARG A 135 15.33 6.26 -15.25
CA ARG A 135 14.12 6.80 -15.86
C ARG A 135 14.45 7.59 -17.12
N THR A 136 14.17 6.97 -18.27
CA THR A 136 14.48 7.54 -19.60
C THR A 136 13.35 8.42 -20.15
N THR A 137 12.19 8.44 -19.49
CA THR A 137 10.99 9.13 -19.94
C THR A 137 10.49 10.11 -18.88
N HIS A 138 9.27 10.61 -19.00
CA HIS A 138 8.69 11.55 -18.05
C HIS A 138 8.72 11.01 -16.61
N ARG A 139 8.99 11.90 -15.63
CA ARG A 139 9.12 11.55 -14.19
C ARG A 139 7.91 10.84 -13.58
N SER A 140 6.73 10.97 -14.21
CA SER A 140 5.51 10.25 -13.78
C SER A 140 5.47 8.79 -14.24
N ASN A 141 6.40 8.37 -15.10
CA ASN A 141 6.44 6.99 -15.58
C ASN A 141 6.92 6.06 -14.45
N GLY A 142 6.12 5.05 -14.09
CA GLY A 142 6.36 4.18 -12.94
C GLY A 142 6.28 4.91 -11.58
N ALA A 143 5.61 6.06 -11.54
CA ALA A 143 5.36 6.79 -10.30
C ALA A 143 4.10 6.28 -9.61
N PHE A 144 4.04 6.41 -8.29
CA PHE A 144 2.82 6.23 -7.53
C PHE A 144 2.08 7.56 -7.43
N GLN A 145 0.83 7.59 -7.83
CA GLN A 145 -0.03 8.76 -7.70
C GLN A 145 -0.92 8.62 -6.48
N LEU A 146 -0.98 9.67 -5.66
CA LEU A 146 -1.86 9.77 -4.51
C LEU A 146 -2.60 11.12 -4.59
N GLU A 147 -3.89 11.09 -4.91
CA GLU A 147 -4.68 12.26 -5.30
C GLU A 147 -4.00 13.05 -6.44
N ALA A 148 -3.64 14.31 -6.21
CA ALA A 148 -2.91 15.15 -7.15
C ALA A 148 -1.37 15.00 -7.08
N GLU A 149 -0.87 14.29 -6.07
CA GLU A 149 0.56 14.13 -5.85
C GLU A 149 1.13 12.99 -6.69
N VAL A 150 2.28 13.22 -7.30
CA VAL A 150 3.02 12.22 -8.08
C VAL A 150 4.33 11.91 -7.36
N LEU A 151 4.42 10.70 -6.81
CA LEU A 151 5.58 10.23 -6.07
C LEU A 151 6.49 9.40 -7.00
N PRO A 152 7.68 9.90 -7.33
CA PRO A 152 8.60 9.22 -8.25
C PRO A 152 9.33 8.07 -7.53
N VAL A 153 8.63 6.97 -7.32
CA VAL A 153 9.15 5.81 -6.59
C VAL A 153 10.25 5.08 -7.38
N ASP A 154 11.32 4.70 -6.72
CA ASP A 154 12.46 3.97 -7.25
C ASP A 154 12.99 2.95 -6.21
N LYS A 155 14.13 2.31 -6.47
CA LYS A 155 14.71 1.30 -5.56
C LYS A 155 14.98 1.80 -4.13
N SER A 156 15.09 3.12 -3.90
CA SER A 156 15.25 3.68 -2.56
C SER A 156 13.97 3.55 -1.70
N TRP A 157 12.84 3.35 -2.37
CA TRP A 157 11.53 3.12 -1.74
C TRP A 157 11.31 1.67 -1.30
N ASN A 158 12.17 0.73 -1.68
CA ASN A 158 12.04 -0.66 -1.26
C ASN A 158 11.93 -0.75 0.27
N GLY A 159 10.88 -1.40 0.76
CA GLY A 159 10.51 -1.46 2.17
C GLY A 159 9.76 -0.24 2.72
N VAL A 160 9.45 0.77 1.91
CA VAL A 160 8.58 1.88 2.34
C VAL A 160 7.12 1.45 2.27
N ILE A 161 6.37 1.72 3.34
CA ILE A 161 4.91 1.68 3.37
C ILE A 161 4.37 3.09 3.19
N LEU A 162 3.37 3.24 2.32
CA LEU A 162 2.46 4.38 2.27
C LEU A 162 1.11 3.93 2.74
N MET A 163 0.56 4.57 3.77
CA MET A 163 -0.74 4.26 4.34
C MET A 163 -1.62 5.50 4.32
N PHE A 164 -2.87 5.37 3.88
CA PHE A 164 -3.79 6.49 3.63
C PHE A 164 -5.24 6.05 3.81
N PRO A 165 -6.20 6.98 4.00
CA PRO A 165 -7.62 6.66 4.02
C PRO A 165 -8.05 5.91 2.75
N SER A 166 -8.86 4.86 2.88
CA SER A 166 -9.25 4.00 1.73
C SER A 166 -10.00 4.74 0.63
N THR A 167 -10.61 5.90 0.95
CA THR A 167 -11.30 6.77 0.01
C THR A 167 -10.36 7.62 -0.85
N THR A 168 -9.06 7.67 -0.52
CA THR A 168 -8.04 8.40 -1.25
C THR A 168 -7.83 7.77 -2.62
N LYS A 169 -7.95 8.57 -3.69
CA LYS A 169 -7.70 8.12 -5.06
C LYS A 169 -6.21 7.90 -5.28
N HIS A 170 -5.87 6.76 -5.86
CA HIS A 170 -4.48 6.43 -6.16
C HIS A 170 -4.35 5.60 -7.43
N ALA A 171 -3.15 5.61 -8.03
CA ALA A 171 -2.81 4.91 -9.26
C ALA A 171 -1.31 4.55 -9.30
N VAL A 172 -0.93 3.64 -10.20
CA VAL A 172 0.48 3.29 -10.50
C VAL A 172 0.68 3.19 -12.00
#